data_69c7385f8bd5065eab72d7a87e096e60
#
_entry.id   69c7385f8bd5065eab72d7a87e096e60
#
_cell.length_a   1.000
_cell.length_b   1.000
_cell.length_c   1.000
_cell.angle_alpha   90.00
_cell.angle_beta   90.00
_cell.angle_gamma   90.00
#
_symmetry.space_group_name_H-M   'P 1'
#
loop_
_entity.id
_entity.type
_entity.pdbx_description
1 polymer ?
#
loop_
_entity_poly.entity_id
_entity_poly.type
_entity_poly.pdbx_seq_one_letter_code
_entity_poly.pdbx_strand_id
1 'polypeptide(L)'
;TSALEMDFSRSYIQKLIRNGCITIGGSPVKQNYRVKTDDRIELALPEPEALTIEPEDIPLDIVYQDASIAVINKSPGIVVHPGPGNWNRTLVNALLFHLKDLSSIGGSIRPGIVHRLDKDTAGLMVVAKNDRAHQFLTDEFAGRRVVKRYAAVVTGKPVTNHALIDRPIDRHPKYRHKMAVVESGREALTEYALN
;
A
#
# COMPACT_ATOMS: atom_id res chain seq x y z
N THR A 1 28.76 -25.10 -7.70
CA THR A 1 27.71 -24.31 -8.35
C THR A 1 26.47 -24.36 -7.45
N SER A 2 26.32 -23.43 -6.50
CA SER A 2 25.12 -23.35 -5.70
C SER A 2 24.03 -22.72 -6.59
N ALA A 3 22.94 -23.45 -6.83
CA ALA A 3 21.73 -22.88 -7.40
C ALA A 3 21.19 -21.86 -6.39
N LEU A 4 21.24 -20.58 -6.72
CA LEU A 4 20.50 -19.54 -6.02
C LEU A 4 19.03 -19.77 -6.37
N GLU A 5 18.27 -20.36 -5.46
CA GLU A 5 16.81 -20.33 -5.50
C GLU A 5 16.35 -18.91 -5.15
N MET A 6 16.28 -18.07 -6.16
CA MET A 6 15.74 -16.71 -6.03
C MET A 6 14.39 -16.68 -6.74
N ASP A 7 13.32 -16.57 -5.97
CA ASP A 7 11.94 -16.44 -6.48
C ASP A 7 11.69 -15.05 -7.08
N PHE A 8 12.21 -14.83 -8.29
CA PHE A 8 11.90 -13.61 -9.03
C PHE A 8 10.61 -13.75 -9.84
N SER A 9 9.72 -12.80 -9.69
CA SER A 9 8.54 -12.74 -10.56
C SER A 9 8.95 -12.50 -12.03
N ARG A 10 8.16 -13.02 -12.98
CA ARG A 10 8.39 -12.81 -14.42
C ARG A 10 8.54 -11.33 -14.80
N SER A 11 7.71 -10.46 -14.21
CA SER A 11 7.76 -9.02 -14.44
C SER A 11 9.06 -8.38 -13.95
N TYR A 12 9.60 -8.86 -12.85
CA TYR A 12 10.86 -8.39 -12.31
C TYR A 12 12.04 -8.82 -13.21
N ILE A 13 12.06 -10.09 -13.64
CA ILE A 13 13.07 -10.57 -14.62
C ILE A 13 13.04 -9.73 -15.91
N GLN A 14 11.85 -9.43 -16.43
CA GLN A 14 11.72 -8.56 -17.61
C GLN A 14 12.25 -7.14 -17.38
N LYS A 15 12.09 -6.59 -16.16
CA LYS A 15 12.67 -5.30 -15.78
C LYS A 15 14.18 -5.38 -15.74
N LEU A 16 14.76 -6.42 -15.14
CA LEU A 16 16.21 -6.63 -15.09
C LEU A 16 16.83 -6.76 -16.50
N ILE A 17 16.17 -7.47 -17.41
CA ILE A 17 16.61 -7.58 -18.82
C ILE A 17 16.60 -6.21 -19.49
N ARG A 18 15.52 -5.43 -19.35
CA ARG A 18 15.44 -4.08 -19.94
C ARG A 18 16.53 -3.14 -19.44
N ASN A 19 16.89 -3.28 -18.18
CA ASN A 19 17.91 -2.45 -17.55
C ASN A 19 19.35 -2.96 -17.78
N GLY A 20 19.52 -4.03 -18.60
CA GLY A 20 20.84 -4.59 -18.88
C GLY A 20 21.47 -5.36 -17.71
N CYS A 21 20.69 -5.63 -16.65
CA CYS A 21 21.16 -6.35 -15.47
C CYS A 21 21.26 -7.87 -15.70
N ILE A 22 20.75 -8.37 -16.82
CA ILE A 22 20.89 -9.79 -17.22
C ILE A 22 21.59 -9.81 -18.58
N THR A 23 22.69 -10.54 -18.64
CA THR A 23 23.48 -10.75 -19.85
C THR A 23 23.68 -12.26 -20.09
N ILE A 24 23.96 -12.61 -21.35
CA ILE A 24 24.39 -13.98 -21.70
C ILE A 24 25.73 -13.88 -22.42
N GLY A 25 26.75 -14.55 -21.86
CA GLY A 25 28.10 -14.43 -22.36
C GLY A 25 28.62 -12.99 -22.41
N GLY A 26 28.25 -12.17 -21.43
CA GLY A 26 28.60 -10.75 -21.32
C GLY A 26 27.82 -9.81 -22.25
N SER A 27 26.85 -10.29 -23.06
CA SER A 27 26.06 -9.47 -23.98
C SER A 27 24.63 -9.29 -23.50
N PRO A 28 24.04 -8.08 -23.63
CA PRO A 28 22.64 -7.82 -23.31
C PRO A 28 21.69 -8.68 -24.15
N VAL A 29 20.59 -9.15 -23.54
CA VAL A 29 19.61 -10.00 -24.21
C VAL A 29 18.24 -9.34 -24.29
N LYS A 30 17.41 -9.81 -25.23
CA LYS A 30 16.01 -9.38 -25.36
C LYS A 30 15.12 -10.21 -24.45
N GLN A 31 13.98 -9.65 -24.01
CA GLN A 31 13.02 -10.31 -23.12
C GLN A 31 12.43 -11.63 -23.70
N ASN A 32 12.44 -11.79 -25.01
CA ASN A 32 11.97 -12.97 -25.71
C ASN A 32 13.09 -13.95 -26.11
N TYR A 33 14.30 -13.75 -25.59
CA TYR A 33 15.40 -14.66 -25.84
C TYR A 33 15.05 -16.07 -25.33
N ARG A 34 15.32 -17.08 -26.17
CA ARG A 34 15.16 -18.49 -25.80
C ARG A 34 16.51 -19.02 -25.35
N VAL A 35 16.60 -19.31 -24.05
CA VAL A 35 17.81 -19.87 -23.43
C VAL A 35 18.18 -21.18 -24.11
N LYS A 36 19.48 -21.36 -24.40
CA LYS A 36 20.06 -22.57 -25.00
C LYS A 36 20.90 -23.32 -23.96
N THR A 37 21.17 -24.58 -24.23
CA THR A 37 22.17 -25.36 -23.47
C THR A 37 23.50 -24.63 -23.55
N ASP A 38 24.24 -24.54 -22.43
CA ASP A 38 25.52 -23.86 -22.29
C ASP A 38 25.50 -22.32 -22.30
N ASP A 39 24.31 -21.68 -22.34
CA ASP A 39 24.22 -20.25 -22.12
C ASP A 39 24.70 -19.89 -20.70
N ARG A 40 25.72 -19.04 -20.60
CA ARG A 40 26.19 -18.48 -19.34
C ARG A 40 25.41 -17.22 -19.03
N ILE A 41 24.45 -17.34 -18.12
CA ILE A 41 23.62 -16.22 -17.68
C ILE A 41 24.34 -15.50 -16.52
N GLU A 42 24.54 -14.21 -16.67
CA GLU A 42 25.11 -13.33 -15.65
C GLU A 42 24.04 -12.38 -15.18
N LEU A 43 23.86 -12.28 -13.84
CA LEU A 43 22.88 -11.42 -13.18
C LEU A 43 23.62 -10.43 -12.29
N ALA A 44 23.58 -9.16 -12.66
CA ALA A 44 24.01 -8.06 -11.82
C ALA A 44 22.77 -7.43 -11.17
N LEU A 45 22.50 -7.76 -9.91
CA LEU A 45 21.39 -7.10 -9.20
C LEU A 45 21.77 -5.64 -8.93
N PRO A 46 20.94 -4.67 -9.36
CA PRO A 46 21.15 -3.28 -8.97
C PRO A 46 21.02 -3.19 -7.44
N GLU A 47 21.86 -2.38 -6.82
CA GLU A 47 21.66 -2.03 -5.42
C GLU A 47 20.26 -1.46 -5.25
N PRO A 48 19.52 -1.82 -4.17
CA PRO A 48 18.23 -1.22 -3.89
C PRO A 48 18.42 0.30 -3.75
N GLU A 49 17.88 1.06 -4.69
CA GLU A 49 17.78 2.51 -4.48
C GLU A 49 16.95 2.71 -3.21
N ALA A 50 17.56 3.31 -2.19
CA ALA A 50 16.84 3.73 -1.01
C ALA A 50 15.82 4.77 -1.48
N LEU A 51 14.55 4.36 -1.60
CA LEU A 51 13.46 5.29 -1.90
C LEU A 51 13.33 6.26 -0.72
N THR A 52 13.98 7.40 -0.87
CA THR A 52 13.85 8.51 0.08
C THR A 52 12.60 9.29 -0.29
N ILE A 53 11.66 9.38 0.64
CA ILE A 53 10.47 10.19 0.47
C ILE A 53 10.79 11.57 1.02
N GLU A 54 10.70 12.57 0.16
CA GLU A 54 10.96 13.95 0.54
C GLU A 54 9.77 14.53 1.33
N PRO A 55 10.01 15.23 2.45
CA PRO A 55 8.98 15.99 3.15
C PRO A 55 8.44 17.09 2.24
N GLU A 56 7.13 17.29 2.21
CA GLU A 56 6.48 18.34 1.43
C GLU A 56 5.54 19.15 2.30
N ASP A 57 5.56 20.48 2.15
CA ASP A 57 4.65 21.41 2.84
C ASP A 57 3.25 21.34 2.22
N ILE A 58 2.55 20.25 2.57
CA ILE A 58 1.15 20.04 2.20
C ILE A 58 0.33 20.30 3.46
N PRO A 59 -0.72 21.13 3.40
CA PRO A 59 -1.59 21.39 4.55
C PRO A 59 -2.11 20.09 5.19
N LEU A 60 -1.93 19.96 6.49
CA LEU A 60 -2.30 18.79 7.28
C LEU A 60 -3.22 19.19 8.42
N ASP A 61 -4.44 18.65 8.42
CA ASP A 61 -5.43 18.87 9.48
C ASP A 61 -5.19 17.84 10.62
N ILE A 62 -4.45 18.24 11.64
CA ILE A 62 -4.15 17.43 12.82
C ILE A 62 -5.24 17.68 13.87
N VAL A 63 -6.15 16.73 14.05
CA VAL A 63 -7.27 16.80 14.98
C VAL A 63 -6.86 16.52 16.42
N TYR A 64 -5.87 15.65 16.61
CA TYR A 64 -5.31 15.28 17.90
C TYR A 64 -3.86 14.86 17.75
N GLN A 65 -3.06 15.15 18.76
CA GLN A 65 -1.66 14.69 18.82
C GLN A 65 -1.19 14.57 20.27
N ASP A 66 -0.46 13.51 20.56
CA ASP A 66 0.31 13.32 21.80
C ASP A 66 1.72 12.79 21.50
N ALA A 67 2.40 12.22 22.50
CA ALA A 67 3.75 11.65 22.35
C ALA A 67 3.75 10.32 21.55
N SER A 68 2.62 9.67 21.36
CA SER A 68 2.51 8.31 20.81
C SER A 68 1.80 8.27 19.47
N ILE A 69 0.79 9.09 19.26
CA ILE A 69 -0.05 9.10 18.06
C ILE A 69 -0.34 10.51 17.57
N ALA A 70 -0.71 10.61 16.29
CA ALA A 70 -1.42 11.75 15.75
C ALA A 70 -2.69 11.26 15.04
N VAL A 71 -3.78 12.02 15.15
CA VAL A 71 -5.03 11.78 14.42
C VAL A 71 -5.18 12.86 13.37
N ILE A 72 -5.28 12.45 12.13
CA ILE A 72 -5.33 13.33 10.96
C ILE A 72 -6.71 13.25 10.33
N ASN A 73 -7.30 14.38 10.01
CA ASN A 73 -8.46 14.45 9.15
C ASN A 73 -8.00 14.54 7.69
N LYS A 74 -7.89 13.38 7.03
CA LYS A 74 -7.41 13.31 5.65
C LYS A 74 -8.39 13.95 4.68
N SER A 75 -7.95 14.92 3.90
CA SER A 75 -8.73 15.48 2.79
C SER A 75 -8.93 14.48 1.65
N PRO A 76 -10.02 14.57 0.88
CA PRO A 76 -10.17 13.80 -0.35
C PRO A 76 -9.13 14.25 -1.40
N GLY A 77 -8.83 13.39 -2.37
CA GLY A 77 -7.88 13.68 -3.46
C GLY A 77 -6.42 13.38 -3.14
N ILE A 78 -6.05 13.17 -1.87
CA ILE A 78 -4.69 12.81 -1.48
C ILE A 78 -4.52 11.30 -1.25
N VAL A 79 -3.48 10.71 -1.84
CA VAL A 79 -3.07 9.31 -1.61
C VAL A 79 -2.31 9.21 -0.30
N VAL A 80 -2.51 8.13 0.46
CA VAL A 80 -1.89 7.98 1.79
C VAL A 80 -0.37 7.82 1.71
N HIS A 81 0.15 6.96 0.84
CA HIS A 81 1.58 6.69 0.74
C HIS A 81 2.03 6.58 -0.71
N PRO A 82 3.31 6.83 -1.00
CA PRO A 82 3.86 6.70 -2.34
C PRO A 82 3.66 5.32 -2.96
N GLY A 83 3.49 5.31 -4.27
CA GLY A 83 3.34 4.08 -5.03
C GLY A 83 3.24 4.37 -6.53
N PRO A 84 3.12 3.35 -7.39
CA PRO A 84 3.05 3.52 -8.83
C PRO A 84 2.01 4.57 -9.25
N GLY A 85 2.46 5.60 -9.95
CA GLY A 85 1.64 6.73 -10.40
C GLY A 85 1.48 7.88 -9.40
N ASN A 86 1.94 7.75 -8.14
CA ASN A 86 1.87 8.79 -7.11
C ASN A 86 3.08 8.68 -6.19
N TRP A 87 4.23 9.18 -6.61
CA TRP A 87 5.46 9.13 -5.80
C TRP A 87 5.61 10.33 -4.86
N ASN A 88 4.96 11.45 -5.20
CA ASN A 88 4.99 12.71 -4.48
C ASN A 88 3.56 13.14 -4.12
N ARG A 89 3.43 14.20 -3.33
CA ARG A 89 2.16 14.81 -2.91
C ARG A 89 1.23 13.81 -2.21
N THR A 90 1.78 12.92 -1.40
CA THR A 90 1.03 11.96 -0.59
C THR A 90 0.89 12.44 0.84
N LEU A 91 0.01 11.80 1.61
CA LEU A 91 -0.12 12.08 3.04
C LEU A 91 1.20 11.85 3.78
N VAL A 92 1.99 10.84 3.38
CA VAL A 92 3.30 10.57 3.98
C VAL A 92 4.27 11.73 3.77
N ASN A 93 4.28 12.38 2.58
CA ASN A 93 5.12 13.56 2.36
C ASN A 93 4.73 14.70 3.33
N ALA A 94 3.42 14.92 3.55
CA ALA A 94 2.92 15.90 4.51
C ALA A 94 3.28 15.53 5.96
N LEU A 95 3.11 14.26 6.33
CA LEU A 95 3.45 13.77 7.67
C LEU A 95 4.94 13.97 8.00
N LEU A 96 5.83 13.66 7.05
CA LEU A 96 7.27 13.87 7.22
C LEU A 96 7.65 15.34 7.39
N PHE A 97 6.89 16.26 6.80
CA PHE A 97 7.11 17.69 6.95
C PHE A 97 6.63 18.21 8.31
N HIS A 98 5.44 17.82 8.73
CA HIS A 98 4.79 18.35 9.94
C HIS A 98 5.13 17.60 11.22
N LEU A 99 5.49 16.31 11.16
CA LEU A 99 5.80 15.45 12.29
C LEU A 99 7.24 14.97 12.23
N LYS A 100 8.03 15.30 13.25
CA LYS A 100 9.46 14.92 13.32
C LYS A 100 9.68 13.51 13.84
N ASP A 101 8.71 12.98 14.57
CA ASP A 101 8.74 11.71 15.31
C ASP A 101 7.68 10.77 14.73
N LEU A 102 8.02 10.05 13.69
CA LEU A 102 7.18 8.98 13.11
C LEU A 102 7.83 7.63 13.33
N SER A 103 7.01 6.61 13.64
CA SER A 103 7.51 5.24 13.73
C SER A 103 8.14 4.79 12.42
N SER A 104 9.28 4.12 12.52
CA SER A 104 10.04 3.59 11.38
C SER A 104 9.64 2.16 10.97
N ILE A 105 8.78 1.47 11.73
CA ILE A 105 8.37 0.07 11.46
C ILE A 105 7.78 -0.10 10.05
N GLY A 106 7.04 0.88 9.53
CA GLY A 106 6.53 0.89 8.16
C GLY A 106 7.58 1.06 7.05
N GLY A 107 8.87 1.17 7.43
CA GLY A 107 9.97 1.49 6.54
C GLY A 107 9.90 2.93 6.02
N SER A 108 10.83 3.31 5.14
CA SER A 108 10.92 4.67 4.58
C SER A 108 9.69 5.09 3.76
N ILE A 109 8.91 4.13 3.25
CA ILE A 109 7.75 4.39 2.38
C ILE A 109 6.46 4.64 3.16
N ARG A 110 6.35 4.15 4.40
CA ARG A 110 5.13 4.19 5.21
C ARG A 110 5.38 4.53 6.67
N PRO A 111 6.21 5.53 6.99
CA PRO A 111 6.51 5.85 8.39
C PRO A 111 5.21 6.17 9.14
N GLY A 112 4.99 5.51 10.27
CA GLY A 112 3.83 5.71 11.14
C GLY A 112 2.48 5.22 10.60
N ILE A 113 2.39 4.70 9.37
CA ILE A 113 1.13 4.30 8.74
C ILE A 113 0.72 2.89 9.16
N VAL A 114 -0.37 2.77 9.91
CA VAL A 114 -0.95 1.50 10.40
C VAL A 114 -2.23 1.09 9.67
N HIS A 115 -2.90 2.02 8.98
CA HIS A 115 -4.05 1.77 8.11
C HIS A 115 -4.13 2.82 7.01
N ARG A 116 -5.11 2.68 6.11
CA ARG A 116 -5.26 3.64 5.02
C ARG A 116 -6.71 3.91 4.68
N LEU A 117 -6.96 5.09 4.12
CA LEU A 117 -8.16 5.44 3.38
C LEU A 117 -7.82 5.51 1.88
N ASP A 118 -8.81 5.34 1.03
CA ASP A 118 -8.63 5.53 -0.41
C ASP A 118 -8.42 7.01 -0.75
N LYS A 119 -7.91 7.28 -1.95
CA LYS A 119 -7.57 8.62 -2.41
C LYS A 119 -8.68 9.63 -2.15
N ASP A 120 -9.90 9.31 -2.58
CA ASP A 120 -11.04 10.22 -2.55
C ASP A 120 -11.93 10.06 -1.30
N THR A 121 -11.54 9.18 -0.38
CA THR A 121 -12.18 9.05 0.93
C THR A 121 -11.58 10.07 1.89
N ALA A 122 -12.43 10.92 2.46
CA ALA A 122 -12.06 11.84 3.53
C ALA A 122 -12.29 11.21 4.91
N GLY A 123 -11.64 11.75 5.94
CA GLY A 123 -11.93 11.39 7.33
C GLY A 123 -10.70 11.03 8.15
N LEU A 124 -10.96 10.51 9.34
CA LEU A 124 -9.93 10.33 10.35
C LEU A 124 -8.99 9.18 10.06
N MET A 125 -7.71 9.43 10.24
CA MET A 125 -6.64 8.44 10.23
C MET A 125 -5.77 8.60 11.47
N VAL A 126 -5.43 7.50 12.12
CA VAL A 126 -4.44 7.47 13.19
C VAL A 126 -3.06 7.10 12.63
N VAL A 127 -2.06 7.83 13.09
CA VAL A 127 -0.65 7.68 12.71
C VAL A 127 0.17 7.44 13.96
N ALA A 128 1.08 6.47 13.92
CA ALA A 128 1.97 6.15 15.03
C ALA A 128 3.22 7.02 15.01
N LYS A 129 3.53 7.68 16.13
CA LYS A 129 4.72 8.53 16.30
C LYS A 129 5.92 7.76 16.84
N ASN A 130 5.72 6.58 17.41
CA ASN A 130 6.78 5.71 17.88
C ASN A 130 6.45 4.23 17.59
N ASP A 131 7.46 3.37 17.70
CA ASP A 131 7.35 1.97 17.33
C ASP A 131 6.43 1.17 18.26
N ARG A 132 6.34 1.53 19.53
CA ARG A 132 5.41 0.89 20.47
C ARG A 132 3.95 1.16 20.10
N ALA A 133 3.63 2.42 19.78
CA ALA A 133 2.29 2.78 19.30
C ALA A 133 1.97 2.12 17.96
N HIS A 134 2.97 2.02 17.07
CA HIS A 134 2.81 1.35 15.78
C HIS A 134 2.42 -0.12 15.95
N GLN A 135 3.18 -0.86 16.75
CA GLN A 135 2.89 -2.27 17.02
C GLN A 135 1.50 -2.44 17.63
N PHE A 136 1.20 -1.68 18.68
CA PHE A 136 -0.11 -1.72 19.34
C PHE A 136 -1.25 -1.46 18.37
N LEU A 137 -1.18 -0.40 17.58
CA LEU A 137 -2.22 -0.06 16.60
C LEU A 137 -2.33 -1.13 15.50
N THR A 138 -1.21 -1.66 15.02
CA THR A 138 -1.22 -2.74 14.04
C THR A 138 -1.96 -3.96 14.55
N ASP A 139 -1.74 -4.35 15.82
CA ASP A 139 -2.41 -5.47 16.46
C ASP A 139 -3.91 -5.19 16.67
N GLU A 140 -4.29 -3.94 17.00
CA GLU A 140 -5.69 -3.53 17.12
C GLU A 140 -6.43 -3.62 15.77
N PHE A 141 -5.80 -3.13 14.69
CA PHE A 141 -6.39 -3.22 13.35
C PHE A 141 -6.46 -4.67 12.84
N ALA A 142 -5.40 -5.46 13.04
CA ALA A 142 -5.35 -6.88 12.65
C ALA A 142 -6.38 -7.71 13.42
N GLY A 143 -6.52 -7.44 14.73
CA GLY A 143 -7.50 -8.08 15.61
C GLY A 143 -8.94 -7.59 15.42
N ARG A 144 -9.19 -6.66 14.48
CA ARG A 144 -10.52 -6.06 14.22
C ARG A 144 -11.17 -5.42 15.46
N ARG A 145 -10.35 -4.94 16.42
CA ARG A 145 -10.84 -4.29 17.65
C ARG A 145 -11.13 -2.80 17.49
N VAL A 146 -10.67 -2.22 16.38
CA VAL A 146 -10.97 -0.82 16.04
C VAL A 146 -12.36 -0.70 15.46
N VAL A 147 -13.23 0.11 16.08
CA VAL A 147 -14.55 0.44 15.54
C VAL A 147 -14.41 1.49 14.45
N LYS A 148 -14.82 1.16 13.23
CA LYS A 148 -14.75 2.04 12.06
C LYS A 148 -16.15 2.41 11.61
N ARG A 149 -16.43 3.72 11.52
CA ARG A 149 -17.71 4.24 11.01
C ARG A 149 -17.46 5.13 9.80
N TYR A 150 -18.27 4.95 8.78
CA TYR A 150 -18.22 5.71 7.54
C TYR A 150 -19.61 6.26 7.21
N ALA A 151 -19.65 7.44 6.62
CA ALA A 151 -20.84 7.94 5.94
C ALA A 151 -20.61 7.85 4.43
N ALA A 152 -21.60 7.36 3.69
CA ALA A 152 -21.51 7.23 2.24
C ALA A 152 -22.83 7.59 1.58
N VAL A 153 -22.75 8.29 0.44
CA VAL A 153 -23.87 8.48 -0.47
C VAL A 153 -23.86 7.37 -1.49
N VAL A 154 -24.98 6.68 -1.64
CA VAL A 154 -25.10 5.55 -2.58
C VAL A 154 -26.11 5.85 -3.68
N THR A 155 -25.96 5.20 -4.82
CA THR A 155 -26.94 5.27 -5.90
C THR A 155 -28.09 4.31 -5.64
N GLY A 156 -29.32 4.77 -5.78
CA GLY A 156 -30.53 3.99 -5.52
C GLY A 156 -30.89 3.95 -4.03
N LYS A 157 -31.82 3.07 -3.68
CA LYS A 157 -32.30 2.87 -2.31
C LYS A 157 -32.05 1.44 -1.88
N PRO A 158 -31.32 1.19 -0.79
CA PRO A 158 -31.21 -0.13 -0.21
C PRO A 158 -32.57 -0.72 0.14
N VAL A 159 -32.72 -2.04 0.02
CA VAL A 159 -33.98 -2.75 0.26
C VAL A 159 -34.43 -2.65 1.74
N THR A 160 -33.45 -2.63 2.63
CA THR A 160 -33.67 -2.54 4.08
C THR A 160 -32.96 -1.32 4.66
N ASN A 161 -33.51 -0.77 5.74
CA ASN A 161 -32.89 0.36 6.43
C ASN A 161 -31.62 -0.05 7.21
N HIS A 162 -31.46 -1.32 7.49
CA HIS A 162 -30.31 -1.90 8.19
C HIS A 162 -30.02 -3.29 7.66
N ALA A 163 -28.76 -3.62 7.43
CA ALA A 163 -28.34 -4.97 7.12
C ALA A 163 -26.86 -5.22 7.43
N LEU A 164 -26.55 -6.50 7.61
CA LEU A 164 -25.20 -7.02 7.69
C LEU A 164 -24.86 -7.69 6.35
N ILE A 165 -23.79 -7.24 5.72
CA ILE A 165 -23.25 -7.82 4.48
C ILE A 165 -22.04 -8.64 4.85
N ASP A 166 -22.16 -9.96 4.80
CA ASP A 166 -21.07 -10.92 5.00
C ASP A 166 -20.77 -11.58 3.65
N ARG A 167 -19.78 -11.03 2.93
CA ARG A 167 -19.39 -11.49 1.60
C ARG A 167 -17.89 -11.30 1.38
N PRO A 168 -17.18 -12.34 0.88
CA PRO A 168 -15.76 -12.23 0.58
C PRO A 168 -15.51 -11.29 -0.61
N ILE A 169 -14.45 -10.48 -0.51
CA ILE A 169 -14.11 -9.45 -1.49
C ILE A 169 -12.69 -9.65 -1.99
N ASP A 170 -12.50 -9.54 -3.31
CA ASP A 170 -11.21 -9.48 -3.98
C ASP A 170 -11.29 -8.63 -5.25
N ARG A 171 -10.16 -8.53 -5.96
CA ARG A 171 -10.10 -7.89 -7.27
C ARG A 171 -11.05 -8.57 -8.25
N HIS A 172 -11.84 -7.76 -8.96
CA HIS A 172 -12.76 -8.26 -9.99
C HIS A 172 -11.99 -9.11 -11.02
N PRO A 173 -12.41 -10.34 -11.34
CA PRO A 173 -11.65 -11.26 -12.21
C PRO A 173 -11.28 -10.68 -13.57
N LYS A 174 -12.19 -9.91 -14.20
CA LYS A 174 -11.99 -9.29 -15.51
C LYS A 174 -11.48 -7.85 -15.42
N TYR A 175 -12.03 -7.04 -14.52
CA TYR A 175 -11.69 -5.61 -14.36
C TYR A 175 -10.88 -5.39 -13.11
N ARG A 176 -9.58 -5.73 -13.13
CA ARG A 176 -8.67 -5.75 -11.98
C ARG A 176 -8.54 -4.41 -11.21
N HIS A 177 -8.97 -3.29 -11.79
CA HIS A 177 -9.04 -1.99 -11.11
C HIS A 177 -10.25 -1.86 -10.18
N LYS A 178 -11.23 -2.78 -10.25
CA LYS A 178 -12.42 -2.84 -9.39
C LYS A 178 -12.30 -3.94 -8.34
N MET A 179 -13.04 -3.78 -7.25
CA MET A 179 -13.29 -4.85 -6.27
C MET A 179 -14.63 -5.51 -6.58
N ALA A 180 -14.76 -6.77 -6.22
CA ALA A 180 -15.99 -7.56 -6.40
C ALA A 180 -16.13 -8.60 -5.29
N VAL A 181 -17.36 -9.07 -5.10
CA VAL A 181 -17.62 -10.28 -4.32
C VAL A 181 -17.11 -11.47 -5.14
N VAL A 182 -16.16 -12.22 -4.59
CA VAL A 182 -15.51 -13.38 -5.21
C VAL A 182 -15.36 -14.46 -4.16
N GLU A 183 -15.76 -15.70 -4.44
CA GLU A 183 -15.73 -16.81 -3.46
C GLU A 183 -14.34 -17.05 -2.83
N SER A 184 -13.27 -16.90 -3.61
CA SER A 184 -11.89 -16.99 -3.14
C SER A 184 -11.35 -15.70 -2.51
N GLY A 185 -12.22 -14.71 -2.30
CA GLY A 185 -11.85 -13.41 -1.73
C GLY A 185 -11.58 -13.46 -0.23
N ARG A 186 -11.10 -12.35 0.29
CA ARG A 186 -10.91 -12.18 1.75
C ARG A 186 -12.26 -11.94 2.41
N GLU A 187 -12.49 -12.57 3.54
CA GLU A 187 -13.66 -12.33 4.38
C GLU A 187 -13.83 -10.83 4.66
N ALA A 188 -15.02 -10.33 4.40
CA ALA A 188 -15.38 -8.94 4.66
C ALA A 188 -16.78 -8.86 5.23
N LEU A 189 -16.89 -8.17 6.35
CA LEU A 189 -18.13 -7.94 7.08
C LEU A 189 -18.39 -6.44 7.13
N THR A 190 -19.55 -6.01 6.65
CA THR A 190 -19.98 -4.61 6.67
C THR A 190 -21.42 -4.51 7.16
N GLU A 191 -21.62 -3.75 8.20
CA GLU A 191 -22.95 -3.39 8.68
C GLU A 191 -23.28 -2.00 8.16
N TYR A 192 -24.52 -1.78 7.68
CA TYR A 192 -25.00 -0.46 7.31
C TYR A 192 -26.34 -0.13 7.94
N ALA A 193 -26.55 1.15 8.20
CA ALA A 193 -27.83 1.72 8.57
C ALA A 193 -28.10 2.95 7.70
N LEU A 194 -29.34 3.14 7.26
CA LEU A 194 -29.78 4.36 6.59
C LEU A 194 -30.08 5.43 7.64
N ASN A 195 -29.60 6.64 7.39
CA ASN A 195 -29.94 7.84 8.15
C ASN A 195 -31.13 8.54 7.52
#